data_15719f8678d10c65337b5c1a780e6040
#
_entry.id   15719f8678d10c65337b5c1a780e6040
#
_cell.length_a   1.000
_cell.length_b   1.000
_cell.length_c   1.000
_cell.angle_alpha   90.00
_cell.angle_beta   90.00
_cell.angle_gamma   90.00
#
_symmetry.space_group_name_H-M   'P 1'
#
loop_
_entity.id
_entity.type
_entity.pdbx_description
1 polymer ?
#
loop_
_entity_poly.entity_id
_entity_poly.type
_entity_poly.pdbx_seq_one_letter_code
_entity_poly.pdbx_strand_id
1 'polypeptide(L)'
;MARGTLSAALFGAGLLAAGSAGAAEPTQITMWSNWPDEPAKKEWVTARVRAFEAAQKQCTVKLSFIPKADIYTQAKSAVRTGQAPDVFYMEPDQPEFLAGGFLEPIDAYVDLSKLEDWAKPAWTQKGKVYGLPVEAYTVELYYNKDKVKAVGVEVPASAQLTQDGFRDLVRKGVAAGVTPVSQGVGDRPFPGGLLLFESLLRKLGTADYGRLLNGELSFKDPRVAETMTYVKELVDLGAYPKSFATLKLGESHYYFYQNPGALTFPDPSWFTGRAFAPAASGGMPDGFPLGIMQFPAMDGGQCPTCKTLAVAGSFVIYARGKNKDCAGALLASMATVDNGTKWMEQVSLQTGLKSDPSKIKSSHEDYFRELNARNKDVTYFFGTPLLYYRAKCAETYTQVMNNAFPAGLISVKDAAERMDAACLKS
;
A
#
# COMPACT_ATOMS: atom_id res chain seq x y z
N MET A 1 106.88 -12.93 2.62
CA MET A 1 106.07 -11.94 1.95
C MET A 1 104.89 -12.63 1.22
N ALA A 2 103.76 -12.74 1.81
CA ALA A 2 102.54 -13.19 1.09
C ALA A 2 101.30 -12.54 1.79
N ARG A 3 100.67 -11.72 1.08
CA ARG A 3 99.45 -11.06 1.52
C ARG A 3 98.25 -11.96 1.27
N GLY A 4 97.49 -12.33 2.31
CA GLY A 4 96.24 -13.02 2.21
C GLY A 4 95.11 -12.03 2.17
N THR A 5 94.25 -12.10 1.18
CA THR A 5 93.01 -11.35 1.05
C THR A 5 91.86 -12.12 1.66
N LEU A 6 91.20 -11.53 2.69
CA LEU A 6 89.88 -12.00 3.23
C LEU A 6 88.75 -11.51 2.35
N SER A 7 87.96 -12.42 1.84
CA SER A 7 86.68 -12.12 1.21
C SER A 7 85.53 -12.17 2.26
N ALA A 8 84.89 -11.06 2.51
CA ALA A 8 83.67 -10.99 3.35
C ALA A 8 82.43 -11.26 2.49
N ALA A 9 81.69 -12.29 2.83
CA ALA A 9 80.41 -12.61 2.24
C ALA A 9 79.28 -11.83 2.99
N LEU A 10 78.65 -10.91 2.31
CA LEU A 10 77.43 -10.23 2.80
C LEU A 10 76.18 -11.11 2.55
N PHE A 11 75.57 -11.59 3.62
CA PHE A 11 74.25 -12.15 3.58
C PHE A 11 73.22 -11.03 3.56
N GLY A 12 72.58 -10.79 2.42
CA GLY A 12 71.46 -9.88 2.28
C GLY A 12 70.20 -10.54 2.84
N ALA A 13 69.68 -10.08 3.99
CA ALA A 13 68.39 -10.47 4.52
C ALA A 13 67.29 -9.67 3.71
N GLY A 14 66.64 -10.36 2.80
CA GLY A 14 65.46 -9.83 2.11
C GLY A 14 64.28 -9.76 3.07
N LEU A 15 63.91 -8.57 3.54
CA LEU A 15 62.61 -8.34 4.19
C LEU A 15 61.49 -8.50 3.14
N LEU A 16 60.76 -9.60 3.23
CA LEU A 16 59.44 -9.75 2.62
C LEU A 16 58.49 -8.83 3.37
N ALA A 17 58.22 -7.62 2.84
CA ALA A 17 57.11 -6.79 3.26
C ALA A 17 55.81 -7.49 2.87
N ALA A 18 55.20 -8.22 3.80
CA ALA A 18 53.82 -8.65 3.68
C ALA A 18 52.95 -7.39 3.65
N GLY A 19 52.57 -6.95 2.45
CA GLY A 19 51.59 -5.93 2.25
C GLY A 19 50.27 -6.40 2.90
N SER A 20 49.88 -5.83 4.04
CA SER A 20 48.53 -5.93 4.53
C SER A 20 47.63 -5.31 3.47
N ALA A 21 46.95 -6.17 2.72
CA ALA A 21 45.81 -5.74 1.90
C ALA A 21 44.79 -5.11 2.87
N GLY A 22 44.83 -3.80 2.99
CA GLY A 22 43.80 -3.04 3.75
C GLY A 22 42.45 -3.46 3.21
N ALA A 23 41.56 -3.92 4.08
CA ALA A 23 40.20 -4.19 3.70
C ALA A 23 39.65 -2.91 3.08
N ALA A 24 39.14 -3.00 1.85
CA ALA A 24 38.52 -1.85 1.18
C ALA A 24 37.39 -1.30 2.07
N GLU A 25 37.32 0.01 2.20
CA GLU A 25 36.23 0.68 2.93
C GLU A 25 34.88 0.23 2.34
N PRO A 26 33.89 -0.10 3.20
CA PRO A 26 32.59 -0.54 2.71
C PRO A 26 31.90 0.57 1.89
N THR A 27 31.29 0.16 0.79
CA THR A 27 30.47 1.05 -0.03
C THR A 27 29.21 1.44 0.75
N GLN A 28 29.05 2.73 1.04
CA GLN A 28 27.84 3.24 1.68
C GLN A 28 26.79 3.57 0.61
N ILE A 29 25.61 2.92 0.73
CA ILE A 29 24.40 3.30 -0.01
C ILE A 29 23.44 4.09 0.86
N THR A 30 22.60 4.91 0.21
CA THR A 30 21.54 5.69 0.85
C THR A 30 20.19 5.02 0.61
N MET A 31 19.37 4.93 1.66
CA MET A 31 18.01 4.40 1.57
C MET A 31 17.01 5.36 2.21
N TRP A 32 15.95 5.72 1.46
CA TRP A 32 14.81 6.43 1.99
C TRP A 32 13.62 5.48 2.14
N SER A 33 13.04 5.45 3.33
CA SER A 33 11.81 4.73 3.61
C SER A 33 10.72 5.71 4.06
N ASN A 34 9.48 5.33 3.81
CA ASN A 34 8.34 5.91 4.50
C ASN A 34 8.18 5.25 5.88
N TRP A 35 7.10 5.55 6.59
CA TRP A 35 6.67 4.96 7.85
C TRP A 35 7.42 5.44 9.10
N PRO A 36 7.75 6.76 9.24
CA PRO A 36 8.34 7.26 10.47
C PRO A 36 7.43 7.05 11.69
N ASP A 37 6.11 7.11 11.48
CA ASP A 37 5.05 7.08 12.50
C ASP A 37 4.32 5.73 12.56
N GLU A 38 4.84 4.68 11.91
CA GLU A 38 4.30 3.31 11.92
C GLU A 38 5.34 2.35 12.52
N PRO A 39 5.36 2.16 13.85
CA PRO A 39 6.46 1.50 14.56
C PRO A 39 6.81 0.11 14.04
N ALA A 40 5.82 -0.73 13.76
CA ALA A 40 6.05 -2.10 13.27
C ALA A 40 6.73 -2.13 11.90
N LYS A 41 6.29 -1.28 10.97
CA LYS A 41 6.90 -1.16 9.63
C LYS A 41 8.31 -0.58 9.71
N LYS A 42 8.49 0.47 10.51
CA LYS A 42 9.79 1.09 10.77
C LYS A 42 10.79 0.10 11.33
N GLU A 43 10.39 -0.69 12.32
CA GLU A 43 11.25 -1.71 12.92
C GLU A 43 11.57 -2.83 11.92
N TRP A 44 10.58 -3.28 11.14
CA TRP A 44 10.82 -4.30 10.11
C TRP A 44 11.91 -3.85 9.13
N VAL A 45 11.82 -2.63 8.58
CA VAL A 45 12.83 -2.09 7.65
C VAL A 45 14.19 -1.98 8.34
N THR A 46 14.23 -1.43 9.55
CA THR A 46 15.47 -1.27 10.32
C THR A 46 16.14 -2.61 10.59
N ALA A 47 15.36 -3.63 10.98
CA ALA A 47 15.87 -4.98 11.22
C ALA A 47 16.42 -5.62 9.93
N ARG A 48 15.82 -5.39 8.75
CA ARG A 48 16.34 -5.92 7.48
C ARG A 48 17.65 -5.26 7.09
N VAL A 49 17.76 -3.94 7.27
CA VAL A 49 19.03 -3.23 7.03
C VAL A 49 20.13 -3.76 7.97
N ARG A 50 19.87 -3.87 9.27
CA ARG A 50 20.84 -4.44 10.23
C ARG A 50 21.26 -5.88 9.88
N ALA A 51 20.29 -6.71 9.49
CA ALA A 51 20.58 -8.10 9.08
C ALA A 51 21.45 -8.15 7.83
N PHE A 52 21.21 -7.28 6.85
CA PHE A 52 22.03 -7.14 5.67
C PHE A 52 23.47 -6.75 6.00
N GLU A 53 23.66 -5.70 6.83
CA GLU A 53 25.00 -5.25 7.24
C GLU A 53 25.75 -6.29 8.08
N ALA A 54 25.04 -7.07 8.89
CA ALA A 54 25.63 -8.14 9.68
C ALA A 54 26.10 -9.34 8.83
N ALA A 55 25.39 -9.63 7.73
CA ALA A 55 25.66 -10.78 6.86
C ALA A 55 26.85 -10.57 5.91
N GLN A 56 27.27 -9.33 5.66
CA GLN A 56 28.35 -8.98 4.75
C GLN A 56 29.08 -7.71 5.23
N LYS A 57 30.28 -7.44 4.68
CA LYS A 57 31.11 -6.29 5.09
C LYS A 57 31.40 -5.32 3.93
N GLN A 58 30.85 -5.56 2.77
CA GLN A 58 31.15 -4.79 1.55
C GLN A 58 30.26 -3.55 1.42
N CYS A 59 29.04 -3.57 1.99
CA CYS A 59 28.07 -2.51 1.87
C CYS A 59 27.51 -2.09 3.24
N THR A 60 27.33 -0.79 3.42
CA THR A 60 26.60 -0.20 4.56
C THR A 60 25.44 0.66 4.07
N VAL A 61 24.45 0.92 4.91
CA VAL A 61 23.20 1.59 4.52
C VAL A 61 22.93 2.81 5.41
N LYS A 62 22.92 4.00 4.82
CA LYS A 62 22.41 5.20 5.49
C LYS A 62 20.89 5.26 5.31
N LEU A 63 20.15 4.71 6.27
CA LEU A 63 18.69 4.69 6.28
C LEU A 63 18.10 5.99 6.81
N SER A 64 17.13 6.57 6.10
CA SER A 64 16.35 7.72 6.53
C SER A 64 14.86 7.46 6.38
N PHE A 65 14.05 7.91 7.35
CA PHE A 65 12.59 7.82 7.30
C PHE A 65 12.01 9.19 6.97
N ILE A 66 11.17 9.25 5.93
CA ILE A 66 10.56 10.48 5.42
C ILE A 66 9.03 10.33 5.48
N PRO A 67 8.31 11.33 6.04
CA PRO A 67 6.85 11.28 6.08
C PRO A 67 6.22 11.08 4.70
N LYS A 68 5.10 10.37 4.66
CA LYS A 68 4.39 10.05 3.42
C LYS A 68 4.03 11.29 2.59
N ALA A 69 3.66 12.38 3.24
CA ALA A 69 3.32 13.63 2.57
C ALA A 69 4.50 14.21 1.74
N ASP A 70 5.73 13.96 2.18
CA ASP A 70 6.93 14.59 1.62
C ASP A 70 7.71 13.69 0.68
N ILE A 71 7.69 12.35 0.91
CA ILE A 71 8.61 11.43 0.24
C ILE A 71 8.48 11.45 -1.29
N TYR A 72 7.25 11.57 -1.82
CA TYR A 72 7.05 11.61 -3.28
C TYR A 72 7.58 12.90 -3.89
N THR A 73 7.32 14.04 -3.25
CA THR A 73 7.81 15.35 -3.72
C THR A 73 9.33 15.39 -3.70
N GLN A 74 9.94 14.92 -2.60
CA GLN A 74 11.39 14.82 -2.49
C GLN A 74 11.98 13.86 -3.51
N ALA A 75 11.41 12.66 -3.69
CA ALA A 75 11.87 11.70 -4.67
C ALA A 75 11.77 12.24 -6.12
N LYS A 76 10.64 12.89 -6.48
CA LYS A 76 10.46 13.52 -7.81
C LYS A 76 11.52 14.58 -8.09
N SER A 77 11.85 15.41 -7.10
CA SER A 77 12.93 16.40 -7.22
C SER A 77 14.30 15.72 -7.35
N ALA A 78 14.57 14.76 -6.46
CA ALA A 78 15.86 14.09 -6.38
C ALA A 78 16.22 13.29 -7.65
N VAL A 79 15.26 12.56 -8.25
CA VAL A 79 15.52 11.80 -9.49
C VAL A 79 15.80 12.71 -10.67
N ARG A 80 15.18 13.90 -10.73
CA ARG A 80 15.40 14.89 -11.80
C ARG A 80 16.74 15.57 -11.70
N THR A 81 17.20 15.87 -10.48
CA THR A 81 18.48 16.51 -10.21
C THR A 81 19.66 15.55 -10.16
N GLY A 82 19.43 14.24 -10.27
CA GLY A 82 20.48 13.23 -10.15
C GLY A 82 20.96 12.98 -8.71
N GLN A 83 20.17 13.37 -7.70
CA GLN A 83 20.51 13.33 -6.28
C GLN A 83 19.62 12.35 -5.49
N ALA A 84 18.95 11.41 -6.19
CA ALA A 84 18.11 10.43 -5.53
C ALA A 84 18.96 9.45 -4.72
N PRO A 85 18.41 8.90 -3.61
CA PRO A 85 19.05 7.82 -2.88
C PRO A 85 19.17 6.57 -3.76
N ASP A 86 20.11 5.69 -3.41
CA ASP A 86 20.34 4.44 -4.16
C ASP A 86 19.11 3.53 -4.12
N VAL A 87 18.44 3.46 -2.96
CA VAL A 87 17.17 2.74 -2.74
C VAL A 87 16.14 3.69 -2.14
N PHE A 88 14.90 3.65 -2.60
CA PHE A 88 13.85 4.45 -1.98
C PHE A 88 12.46 3.80 -2.07
N TYR A 89 11.63 4.20 -1.10
CA TYR A 89 10.23 3.84 -1.04
C TYR A 89 9.46 4.49 -2.19
N MET A 90 8.63 3.69 -2.85
CA MET A 90 7.72 4.15 -3.89
C MET A 90 6.47 3.26 -3.94
N GLU A 91 5.39 3.79 -4.47
CA GLU A 91 4.16 3.03 -4.77
C GLU A 91 3.91 2.99 -6.28
N PRO A 92 3.25 1.92 -6.78
CA PRO A 92 3.01 1.77 -8.23
C PRO A 92 2.10 2.85 -8.83
N ASP A 93 1.36 3.58 -8.00
CA ASP A 93 0.49 4.69 -8.40
C ASP A 93 1.24 5.98 -8.79
N GLN A 94 2.58 5.92 -8.84
CA GLN A 94 3.46 7.00 -9.30
C GLN A 94 4.11 6.63 -10.65
N PRO A 95 3.32 6.50 -11.74
CA PRO A 95 3.79 5.91 -13.01
C PRO A 95 4.91 6.72 -13.68
N GLU A 96 5.08 7.99 -13.35
CA GLU A 96 6.12 8.85 -13.90
C GLU A 96 7.54 8.39 -13.59
N PHE A 97 7.75 7.63 -12.51
CA PHE A 97 9.07 7.08 -12.21
C PHE A 97 9.49 5.99 -13.20
N LEU A 98 8.55 5.12 -13.56
CA LEU A 98 8.76 4.10 -14.60
C LEU A 98 8.86 4.76 -15.99
N ALA A 99 7.90 5.62 -16.33
CA ALA A 99 7.85 6.27 -17.64
C ALA A 99 9.07 7.18 -17.90
N GLY A 100 9.60 7.80 -16.85
CA GLY A 100 10.79 8.67 -16.91
C GLY A 100 12.12 7.91 -16.96
N GLY A 101 12.13 6.58 -16.83
CA GLY A 101 13.34 5.78 -16.82
C GLY A 101 14.24 6.06 -15.60
N PHE A 102 13.63 6.39 -14.46
CA PHE A 102 14.37 6.70 -13.24
C PHE A 102 14.69 5.47 -12.38
N LEU A 103 14.08 4.33 -12.70
CA LEU A 103 14.20 3.09 -11.93
C LEU A 103 15.06 2.04 -12.65
N GLU A 104 15.87 1.33 -11.88
CA GLU A 104 16.64 0.17 -12.32
C GLU A 104 15.79 -1.09 -12.20
N PRO A 105 15.76 -1.98 -13.21
CA PRO A 105 15.13 -3.30 -13.07
C PRO A 105 15.78 -4.11 -11.95
N ILE A 106 14.96 -4.73 -11.11
CA ILE A 106 15.45 -5.58 -10.01
C ILE A 106 15.71 -7.03 -10.43
N ASP A 107 15.35 -7.42 -11.66
CA ASP A 107 15.48 -8.79 -12.19
C ASP A 107 16.90 -9.33 -12.13
N ALA A 108 17.92 -8.48 -12.25
CA ALA A 108 19.33 -8.88 -12.21
C ALA A 108 19.82 -9.18 -10.79
N TYR A 109 19.09 -8.75 -9.77
CA TYR A 109 19.54 -8.80 -8.38
C TYR A 109 18.65 -9.68 -7.51
N VAL A 110 17.34 -9.69 -7.74
CA VAL A 110 16.33 -10.33 -6.91
C VAL A 110 15.81 -11.59 -7.58
N ASP A 111 15.76 -12.69 -6.84
CA ASP A 111 15.05 -13.90 -7.26
C ASP A 111 13.55 -13.64 -7.28
N LEU A 112 12.99 -13.37 -8.46
CA LEU A 112 11.58 -13.05 -8.66
C LEU A 112 10.63 -14.21 -8.29
N SER A 113 11.16 -15.43 -8.08
CA SER A 113 10.37 -16.56 -7.55
C SER A 113 9.96 -16.36 -6.08
N LYS A 114 10.57 -15.42 -5.37
CA LYS A 114 10.25 -15.03 -4.00
C LYS A 114 9.14 -14.00 -3.91
N LEU A 115 8.67 -13.49 -5.05
CA LEU A 115 7.56 -12.54 -5.12
C LEU A 115 6.27 -13.29 -5.46
N GLU A 116 5.15 -12.78 -4.96
CA GLU A 116 3.83 -13.26 -5.35
C GLU A 116 3.56 -12.93 -6.82
N ASP A 117 2.98 -13.89 -7.57
CA ASP A 117 2.75 -13.71 -9.00
C ASP A 117 1.78 -12.55 -9.30
N TRP A 118 0.79 -12.37 -8.43
CA TRP A 118 -0.18 -11.27 -8.54
C TRP A 118 0.42 -9.89 -8.22
N ALA A 119 1.55 -9.80 -7.51
CA ALA A 119 2.18 -8.54 -7.12
C ALA A 119 3.13 -7.99 -8.18
N LYS A 120 3.77 -8.86 -8.97
CA LYS A 120 4.74 -8.49 -10.01
C LYS A 120 4.18 -7.51 -11.06
N PRO A 121 2.95 -7.69 -11.59
CA PRO A 121 2.42 -6.79 -12.62
C PRO A 121 2.38 -5.32 -12.23
N ALA A 122 2.20 -5.00 -10.93
CA ALA A 122 2.20 -3.64 -10.43
C ALA A 122 3.50 -2.87 -10.72
N TRP A 123 4.61 -3.57 -10.82
CA TRP A 123 5.94 -3.02 -11.09
C TRP A 123 6.55 -3.49 -12.42
N THR A 124 5.76 -4.11 -13.29
CA THR A 124 6.27 -4.63 -14.57
C THR A 124 6.08 -3.63 -15.70
N GLN A 125 7.17 -3.29 -16.38
CA GLN A 125 7.16 -2.52 -17.62
C GLN A 125 8.12 -3.16 -18.63
N LYS A 126 7.67 -3.36 -19.87
CA LYS A 126 8.46 -3.97 -20.96
C LYS A 126 9.09 -5.32 -20.56
N GLY A 127 8.38 -6.13 -19.80
CA GLY A 127 8.82 -7.44 -19.33
C GLY A 127 9.87 -7.42 -18.20
N LYS A 128 10.15 -6.27 -17.60
CA LYS A 128 11.08 -6.12 -16.47
C LYS A 128 10.35 -5.66 -15.22
N VAL A 129 10.78 -6.13 -14.06
CA VAL A 129 10.24 -5.74 -12.75
C VAL A 129 11.13 -4.68 -12.11
N TYR A 130 10.54 -3.58 -11.62
CA TYR A 130 11.27 -2.40 -11.16
C TYR A 130 11.14 -2.12 -9.65
N GLY A 131 10.30 -2.83 -8.95
CA GLY A 131 10.10 -2.61 -7.52
C GLY A 131 9.94 -3.90 -6.74
N LEU A 132 10.44 -3.91 -5.52
CA LEU A 132 10.23 -4.98 -4.54
C LEU A 132 8.94 -4.70 -3.76
N PRO A 133 7.84 -5.45 -3.98
CA PRO A 133 6.54 -5.19 -3.37
C PRO A 133 6.52 -5.71 -1.93
N VAL A 134 6.87 -4.86 -0.97
CA VAL A 134 6.91 -5.25 0.44
C VAL A 134 5.53 -5.20 1.09
N GLU A 135 4.77 -4.14 0.82
CA GLU A 135 3.44 -3.94 1.36
C GLU A 135 2.37 -4.23 0.33
N ALA A 136 1.35 -4.98 0.75
CA ALA A 136 0.13 -5.20 -0.02
C ALA A 136 -1.09 -5.06 0.89
N TYR A 137 -2.27 -4.84 0.29
CA TYR A 137 -3.50 -4.67 1.03
C TYR A 137 -4.72 -5.13 0.24
N THR A 138 -5.73 -5.56 0.97
CA THR A 138 -7.11 -5.67 0.49
C THR A 138 -7.90 -4.46 0.98
N VAL A 139 -8.96 -4.09 0.27
CA VAL A 139 -9.89 -3.04 0.73
C VAL A 139 -10.98 -3.68 1.56
N GLU A 140 -11.07 -3.28 2.82
CA GLU A 140 -12.00 -3.84 3.80
C GLU A 140 -13.08 -2.82 4.18
N LEU A 141 -14.21 -3.34 4.67
CA LEU A 141 -15.23 -2.53 5.35
C LEU A 141 -15.21 -2.89 6.83
N TYR A 142 -14.42 -2.16 7.59
CA TYR A 142 -14.39 -2.28 9.04
C TYR A 142 -15.68 -1.76 9.65
N TYR A 143 -16.08 -2.29 10.80
CA TYR A 143 -17.24 -1.78 11.53
C TYR A 143 -17.09 -1.97 13.03
N ASN A 144 -17.77 -1.13 13.80
CA ASN A 144 -17.91 -1.29 15.24
C ASN A 144 -19.13 -2.19 15.52
N LYS A 145 -18.88 -3.42 15.99
CA LYS A 145 -19.92 -4.44 16.21
C LYS A 145 -21.03 -3.95 17.16
N ASP A 146 -20.65 -3.26 18.24
CA ASP A 146 -21.60 -2.82 19.26
C ASP A 146 -22.43 -1.64 18.78
N LYS A 147 -21.83 -0.66 18.10
CA LYS A 147 -22.55 0.49 17.56
C LYS A 147 -23.54 0.09 16.47
N VAL A 148 -23.13 -0.78 15.56
CA VAL A 148 -24.00 -1.29 14.49
C VAL A 148 -25.21 -2.04 15.10
N LYS A 149 -24.97 -2.86 16.11
CA LYS A 149 -26.06 -3.51 16.86
C LYS A 149 -26.93 -2.50 17.61
N ALA A 150 -26.34 -1.49 18.25
CA ALA A 150 -27.06 -0.47 19.03
C ALA A 150 -28.01 0.37 18.17
N VAL A 151 -27.67 0.63 16.89
CA VAL A 151 -28.57 1.30 15.95
C VAL A 151 -29.61 0.34 15.34
N GLY A 152 -29.68 -0.91 15.80
CA GLY A 152 -30.69 -1.89 15.37
C GLY A 152 -30.42 -2.47 13.99
N VAL A 153 -29.14 -2.65 13.61
CA VAL A 153 -28.75 -3.37 12.40
C VAL A 153 -28.08 -4.67 12.80
N GLU A 154 -28.59 -5.77 12.27
CA GLU A 154 -27.95 -7.08 12.41
C GLU A 154 -27.08 -7.40 11.20
N VAL A 155 -25.81 -7.66 11.43
CA VAL A 155 -24.89 -8.12 10.40
C VAL A 155 -25.09 -9.63 10.22
N PRO A 156 -25.44 -10.11 9.03
CA PRO A 156 -25.70 -11.53 8.80
C PRO A 156 -24.43 -12.38 8.97
N ALA A 157 -24.56 -13.70 9.09
CA ALA A 157 -23.41 -14.61 9.21
C ALA A 157 -22.43 -14.52 8.02
N SER A 158 -22.93 -14.19 6.82
CA SER A 158 -22.09 -13.87 5.65
C SER A 158 -21.25 -12.63 5.83
N ALA A 159 -21.55 -11.80 6.84
CA ALA A 159 -21.01 -10.46 7.04
C ALA A 159 -21.14 -9.53 5.82
N GLN A 160 -22.18 -9.72 5.01
CA GLN A 160 -22.48 -8.88 3.85
C GLN A 160 -23.92 -8.40 3.92
N LEU A 161 -24.11 -7.10 3.99
CA LEU A 161 -25.43 -6.48 3.85
C LEU A 161 -25.83 -6.45 2.37
N THR A 162 -27.14 -6.45 2.12
CA THR A 162 -27.67 -6.09 0.81
C THR A 162 -27.49 -4.59 0.58
N GLN A 163 -27.71 -4.13 -0.64
CA GLN A 163 -27.70 -2.71 -1.00
C GLN A 163 -28.71 -1.94 -0.12
N ASP A 164 -29.92 -2.44 0.06
CA ASP A 164 -30.92 -1.86 0.94
C ASP A 164 -30.57 -1.95 2.42
N GLY A 165 -29.98 -3.06 2.86
CA GLY A 165 -29.52 -3.21 4.23
C GLY A 165 -28.44 -2.20 4.62
N PHE A 166 -27.54 -1.86 3.71
CA PHE A 166 -26.54 -0.81 3.96
C PHE A 166 -27.14 0.59 3.92
N ARG A 167 -28.13 0.82 3.04
CA ARG A 167 -28.92 2.06 3.04
C ARG A 167 -29.67 2.26 4.36
N ASP A 168 -30.23 1.18 4.92
CA ASP A 168 -30.88 1.18 6.24
C ASP A 168 -29.90 1.48 7.38
N LEU A 169 -28.69 0.89 7.33
CA LEU A 169 -27.61 1.19 8.27
C LEU A 169 -27.27 2.69 8.26
N VAL A 170 -27.16 3.31 7.07
CA VAL A 170 -26.88 4.73 6.94
C VAL A 170 -28.02 5.55 7.57
N ARG A 171 -29.28 5.28 7.24
CA ARG A 171 -30.44 5.99 7.81
C ARG A 171 -30.51 5.89 9.33
N LYS A 172 -30.30 4.69 9.87
CA LYS A 172 -30.35 4.43 11.31
C LYS A 172 -29.19 5.11 12.04
N GLY A 173 -27.99 5.10 11.46
CA GLY A 173 -26.84 5.83 12.00
C GLY A 173 -27.08 7.31 12.10
N VAL A 174 -27.56 7.93 11.01
CA VAL A 174 -27.89 9.36 10.98
C VAL A 174 -29.00 9.70 12.00
N ALA A 175 -30.06 8.89 12.07
CA ALA A 175 -31.14 9.08 13.04
C ALA A 175 -30.67 8.96 14.50
N ALA A 176 -29.66 8.12 14.77
CA ALA A 176 -29.06 7.95 16.09
C ALA A 176 -27.97 9.00 16.40
N GLY A 177 -27.64 9.89 15.47
CA GLY A 177 -26.56 10.89 15.63
C GLY A 177 -25.15 10.28 15.58
N VAL A 178 -25.01 9.07 15.02
CA VAL A 178 -23.73 8.38 14.83
C VAL A 178 -23.38 8.43 13.34
N THR A 179 -22.18 8.86 13.00
CA THR A 179 -21.72 8.89 11.60
C THR A 179 -21.74 7.48 11.00
N PRO A 180 -22.43 7.24 9.87
CA PRO A 180 -22.48 5.92 9.29
C PRO A 180 -21.13 5.41 8.77
N VAL A 181 -20.37 6.28 8.08
CA VAL A 181 -19.12 5.92 7.43
C VAL A 181 -18.03 6.93 7.83
N SER A 182 -17.01 6.48 8.55
CA SER A 182 -15.79 7.28 8.76
C SER A 182 -15.01 7.38 7.47
N GLN A 183 -14.79 8.60 7.00
CA GLN A 183 -13.95 8.86 5.83
C GLN A 183 -13.59 10.34 5.77
N GLY A 184 -12.40 10.65 5.20
CA GLY A 184 -11.96 12.02 4.99
C GLY A 184 -10.92 12.11 3.88
N VAL A 185 -10.87 13.28 3.24
CA VAL A 185 -9.99 13.55 2.07
C VAL A 185 -9.10 14.78 2.27
N GLY A 186 -8.98 15.26 3.50
CA GLY A 186 -8.30 16.53 3.82
C GLY A 186 -6.82 16.60 3.47
N ASP A 187 -6.13 15.48 3.48
CA ASP A 187 -4.72 15.37 3.06
C ASP A 187 -4.52 14.42 1.88
N ARG A 188 -5.50 13.56 1.59
CA ARG A 188 -5.46 12.56 0.51
C ARG A 188 -6.85 12.29 -0.05
N PRO A 189 -7.04 12.48 -1.37
CA PRO A 189 -8.32 12.20 -2.01
C PRO A 189 -8.64 10.70 -2.14
N PHE A 190 -7.62 9.82 -2.19
CA PHE A 190 -7.76 8.39 -2.46
C PHE A 190 -8.88 7.68 -1.67
N PRO A 191 -9.03 7.87 -0.35
CA PRO A 191 -10.04 7.15 0.40
C PRO A 191 -11.48 7.49 -0.01
N GLY A 192 -11.71 8.71 -0.51
CA GLY A 192 -13.06 9.18 -0.86
C GLY A 192 -13.78 8.33 -1.91
N GLY A 193 -13.03 7.67 -2.79
CA GLY A 193 -13.58 6.81 -3.84
C GLY A 193 -13.83 5.35 -3.43
N LEU A 194 -13.38 4.91 -2.26
CA LEU A 194 -13.37 3.47 -1.91
C LEU A 194 -14.77 2.85 -1.94
N LEU A 195 -15.77 3.48 -1.35
CA LEU A 195 -17.14 2.96 -1.33
C LEU A 195 -17.69 2.78 -2.75
N LEU A 196 -17.46 3.76 -3.63
CA LEU A 196 -17.92 3.70 -5.02
C LEU A 196 -17.20 2.60 -5.81
N PHE A 197 -15.87 2.56 -5.75
CA PHE A 197 -15.10 1.63 -6.59
C PHE A 197 -15.22 0.18 -6.16
N GLU A 198 -15.34 -0.09 -4.87
CA GLU A 198 -15.65 -1.42 -4.37
C GLU A 198 -17.08 -1.85 -4.74
N SER A 199 -18.04 -0.93 -4.78
CA SER A 199 -19.40 -1.18 -5.27
C SER A 199 -19.42 -1.45 -6.77
N LEU A 200 -18.68 -0.66 -7.57
CA LEU A 200 -18.54 -0.87 -9.02
C LEU A 200 -17.89 -2.21 -9.35
N LEU A 201 -16.85 -2.61 -8.62
CA LEU A 201 -16.21 -3.91 -8.79
C LEU A 201 -17.22 -5.04 -8.58
N ARG A 202 -18.07 -4.95 -7.55
CA ARG A 202 -19.11 -5.95 -7.28
C ARG A 202 -20.24 -5.94 -8.30
N LYS A 203 -20.63 -4.75 -8.78
CA LYS A 203 -21.66 -4.61 -9.80
C LYS A 203 -21.23 -5.16 -11.15
N LEU A 204 -20.02 -4.84 -11.60
CA LEU A 204 -19.50 -5.13 -12.93
C LEU A 204 -18.78 -6.50 -13.02
N GLY A 205 -18.26 -7.02 -11.90
CA GLY A 205 -17.30 -8.11 -11.92
C GLY A 205 -15.93 -7.66 -12.42
N THR A 206 -14.92 -8.52 -12.32
CA THR A 206 -13.52 -8.17 -12.61
C THR A 206 -13.28 -7.78 -14.08
N ALA A 207 -13.96 -8.44 -15.01
CA ALA A 207 -13.75 -8.21 -16.44
C ALA A 207 -14.24 -6.82 -16.88
N ASP A 208 -15.51 -6.50 -16.63
CA ASP A 208 -16.08 -5.22 -17.04
C ASP A 208 -15.57 -4.07 -16.17
N TYR A 209 -15.22 -4.33 -14.89
CA TYR A 209 -14.52 -3.35 -14.07
C TYR A 209 -13.14 -3.01 -14.67
N GLY A 210 -12.38 -4.00 -15.12
CA GLY A 210 -11.13 -3.78 -15.85
C GLY A 210 -11.32 -2.97 -17.13
N ARG A 211 -12.39 -3.22 -17.90
CA ARG A 211 -12.73 -2.43 -19.08
C ARG A 211 -13.07 -0.98 -18.73
N LEU A 212 -13.79 -0.74 -17.65
CA LEU A 212 -14.08 0.61 -17.16
C LEU A 212 -12.78 1.36 -16.84
N LEU A 213 -11.87 0.73 -16.09
CA LEU A 213 -10.59 1.33 -15.72
C LEU A 213 -9.66 1.55 -16.93
N ASN A 214 -9.73 0.69 -17.92
CA ASN A 214 -8.98 0.84 -19.17
C ASN A 214 -9.60 1.84 -20.17
N GLY A 215 -10.74 2.45 -19.84
CA GLY A 215 -11.45 3.38 -20.73
C GLY A 215 -12.11 2.69 -21.93
N GLU A 216 -12.49 1.43 -21.79
CA GLU A 216 -13.18 0.60 -22.79
C GLU A 216 -14.68 0.44 -22.49
N LEU A 217 -15.10 0.87 -21.30
CA LEU A 217 -16.46 0.96 -20.84
C LEU A 217 -16.72 2.40 -20.37
N SER A 218 -17.86 2.96 -20.76
CA SER A 218 -18.25 4.32 -20.41
C SER A 218 -18.73 4.41 -18.96
N PHE A 219 -18.46 5.51 -18.27
CA PHE A 219 -19.09 5.85 -16.99
C PHE A 219 -20.60 6.12 -17.12
N LYS A 220 -21.13 6.24 -18.35
CA LYS A 220 -22.56 6.31 -18.66
C LYS A 220 -23.21 4.93 -18.87
N ASP A 221 -22.46 3.83 -18.79
CA ASP A 221 -23.04 2.47 -18.78
C ASP A 221 -24.12 2.40 -17.69
N PRO A 222 -25.31 1.87 -17.98
CA PRO A 222 -26.42 1.86 -17.03
C PRO A 222 -26.06 1.26 -15.67
N ARG A 223 -25.22 0.22 -15.62
CA ARG A 223 -24.78 -0.44 -14.39
C ARG A 223 -23.85 0.47 -13.56
N VAL A 224 -23.00 1.24 -14.26
CA VAL A 224 -22.13 2.22 -13.63
C VAL A 224 -22.95 3.38 -13.07
N ALA A 225 -23.83 3.95 -13.88
CA ALA A 225 -24.69 5.05 -13.49
C ALA A 225 -25.63 4.69 -12.32
N GLU A 226 -26.19 3.47 -12.31
CA GLU A 226 -27.00 2.94 -11.21
C GLU A 226 -26.19 2.85 -9.91
N THR A 227 -24.96 2.33 -9.99
CA THR A 227 -24.06 2.22 -8.83
C THR A 227 -23.67 3.61 -8.31
N MET A 228 -23.35 4.55 -9.19
CA MET A 228 -23.08 5.94 -8.82
C MET A 228 -24.29 6.58 -8.16
N THR A 229 -25.51 6.35 -8.68
CA THR A 229 -26.76 6.86 -8.09
C THR A 229 -26.94 6.32 -6.68
N TYR A 230 -26.75 5.02 -6.47
CA TYR A 230 -26.80 4.42 -5.14
C TYR A 230 -25.83 5.07 -4.15
N VAL A 231 -24.56 5.22 -4.54
CA VAL A 231 -23.57 5.84 -3.64
C VAL A 231 -23.89 7.32 -3.39
N LYS A 232 -24.40 8.04 -4.39
CA LYS A 232 -24.85 9.42 -4.23
C LYS A 232 -26.01 9.52 -3.24
N GLU A 233 -26.97 8.60 -3.28
CA GLU A 233 -28.06 8.52 -2.30
C GLU A 233 -27.52 8.36 -0.87
N LEU A 234 -26.50 7.51 -0.66
CA LEU A 234 -25.87 7.34 0.66
C LEU A 234 -25.23 8.66 1.14
N VAL A 235 -24.53 9.36 0.23
CA VAL A 235 -23.94 10.68 0.52
C VAL A 235 -25.00 11.69 0.91
N ASP A 236 -26.10 11.76 0.16
CA ASP A 236 -27.22 12.68 0.39
C ASP A 236 -27.98 12.37 1.70
N LEU A 237 -28.00 11.13 2.11
CA LEU A 237 -28.50 10.69 3.42
C LEU A 237 -27.59 11.11 4.58
N GLY A 238 -26.37 11.58 4.32
CA GLY A 238 -25.40 11.95 5.35
C GLY A 238 -24.46 10.81 5.78
N ALA A 239 -24.09 9.94 4.87
CA ALA A 239 -23.20 8.79 5.18
C ALA A 239 -21.87 9.22 5.79
N TYR A 240 -21.28 10.33 5.33
CA TYR A 240 -19.96 10.79 5.75
C TYR A 240 -20.02 11.88 6.85
N PRO A 241 -18.94 12.07 7.63
CA PRO A 241 -18.88 13.14 8.60
C PRO A 241 -18.94 14.51 7.92
N LYS A 242 -19.49 15.52 8.61
CA LYS A 242 -19.55 16.92 8.10
C LYS A 242 -18.16 17.48 7.77
N SER A 243 -17.11 16.96 8.44
CA SER A 243 -15.70 17.31 8.21
C SER A 243 -15.05 16.53 7.06
N PHE A 244 -15.79 15.76 6.27
CA PHE A 244 -15.25 14.89 5.20
C PHE A 244 -14.17 15.55 4.35
N ALA A 245 -14.40 16.78 3.88
CA ALA A 245 -13.46 17.50 3.01
C ALA A 245 -12.16 17.93 3.71
N THR A 246 -12.15 18.05 5.03
CA THR A 246 -11.02 18.54 5.83
C THR A 246 -10.40 17.49 6.73
N LEU A 247 -11.14 16.43 7.03
CA LEU A 247 -10.69 15.32 7.87
C LEU A 247 -9.56 14.57 7.16
N LYS A 248 -8.41 14.51 7.80
CA LYS A 248 -7.23 13.80 7.27
C LYS A 248 -7.39 12.30 7.40
N LEU A 249 -6.68 11.54 6.57
CA LEU A 249 -6.70 10.08 6.63
C LEU A 249 -6.40 9.54 8.04
N GLY A 250 -5.31 9.99 8.67
CA GLY A 250 -4.98 9.58 10.04
C GLY A 250 -6.07 9.95 11.07
N GLU A 251 -6.70 11.11 10.90
CA GLU A 251 -7.80 11.57 11.75
C GLU A 251 -9.08 10.73 11.53
N SER A 252 -9.30 10.20 10.32
CA SER A 252 -10.43 9.30 10.03
C SER A 252 -10.36 7.99 10.84
N HIS A 253 -9.14 7.48 11.10
CA HIS A 253 -8.95 6.33 11.99
C HIS A 253 -9.39 6.66 13.41
N TYR A 254 -8.90 7.78 13.97
CA TYR A 254 -9.31 8.22 15.32
C TYR A 254 -10.80 8.50 15.39
N TYR A 255 -11.37 9.13 14.36
CA TYR A 255 -12.79 9.39 14.28
C TYR A 255 -13.61 8.10 14.35
N PHE A 256 -13.16 7.02 13.70
CA PHE A 256 -13.81 5.71 13.75
C PHE A 256 -13.85 5.13 15.18
N TYR A 257 -12.77 5.30 15.95
CA TYR A 257 -12.69 4.76 17.32
C TYR A 257 -13.43 5.60 18.36
N GLN A 258 -13.72 6.86 18.09
CA GLN A 258 -14.31 7.80 19.06
C GLN A 258 -15.74 7.43 19.47
N ASN A 259 -16.27 8.14 20.47
CA ASN A 259 -17.63 8.09 20.89
C ASN A 259 -18.26 9.49 20.70
N PRO A 260 -19.30 9.66 19.86
CA PRO A 260 -20.06 8.64 19.11
C PRO A 260 -19.32 8.00 17.94
N GLY A 261 -18.33 8.64 17.33
CA GLY A 261 -17.52 8.11 16.25
C GLY A 261 -18.32 7.64 15.02
N ALA A 262 -17.93 6.52 14.41
CA ALA A 262 -18.62 6.00 13.24
C ALA A 262 -19.03 4.52 13.38
N LEU A 263 -20.01 4.11 12.55
CA LEU A 263 -20.46 2.73 12.47
C LEU A 263 -19.51 1.87 11.65
N THR A 264 -19.08 2.40 10.49
CA THR A 264 -18.24 1.68 9.53
C THR A 264 -17.06 2.55 9.09
N PHE A 265 -16.03 1.89 8.56
CA PHE A 265 -14.85 2.53 8.00
C PHE A 265 -14.34 1.72 6.80
N PRO A 266 -14.63 2.13 5.55
CA PRO A 266 -14.01 1.56 4.38
C PRO A 266 -12.55 2.00 4.32
N ASP A 267 -11.63 1.07 4.52
CA ASP A 267 -10.21 1.37 4.52
C ASP A 267 -9.40 0.15 4.04
N PRO A 268 -8.30 0.36 3.32
CA PRO A 268 -7.39 -0.73 3.04
C PRO A 268 -6.85 -1.39 4.31
N SER A 269 -6.46 -2.66 4.22
CA SER A 269 -6.00 -3.44 5.38
C SER A 269 -4.73 -2.90 6.04
N TRP A 270 -4.02 -1.92 5.42
CA TRP A 270 -2.97 -1.17 6.09
C TRP A 270 -3.46 -0.33 7.29
N PHE A 271 -4.77 -0.22 7.48
CA PHE A 271 -5.42 0.19 8.72
C PHE A 271 -4.73 -0.38 9.99
N THR A 272 -4.32 -1.64 9.97
CA THR A 272 -3.66 -2.33 11.07
C THR A 272 -2.38 -1.65 11.55
N GLY A 273 -1.62 -1.05 10.64
CA GLY A 273 -0.37 -0.36 10.99
C GLY A 273 -0.54 0.78 12.01
N ARG A 274 -1.76 1.37 12.06
CA ARG A 274 -2.14 2.38 13.07
C ARG A 274 -3.04 1.81 14.14
N ALA A 275 -4.04 1.02 13.75
CA ALA A 275 -5.02 0.48 14.69
C ALA A 275 -4.39 -0.37 15.80
N PHE A 276 -3.34 -1.13 15.47
CA PHE A 276 -2.66 -2.03 16.39
C PHE A 276 -1.45 -1.40 17.09
N ALA A 277 -1.19 -0.11 16.86
CA ALA A 277 -0.27 0.63 17.71
C ALA A 277 -0.84 0.75 19.13
N PRO A 278 0.01 0.94 20.15
CA PRO A 278 -0.48 1.20 21.52
C PRO A 278 -1.47 2.36 21.54
N ALA A 279 -2.56 2.24 22.32
CA ALA A 279 -3.59 3.27 22.43
C ALA A 279 -2.99 4.64 22.84
N ALA A 280 -1.98 4.66 23.70
CA ALA A 280 -1.22 5.87 24.07
C ALA A 280 -0.47 6.52 22.90
N SER A 281 -0.23 5.77 21.82
CA SER A 281 0.39 6.25 20.56
C SER A 281 -0.65 6.50 19.47
N GLY A 282 -1.95 6.52 19.83
CA GLY A 282 -3.04 6.76 18.93
C GLY A 282 -3.60 5.51 18.24
N GLY A 283 -3.30 4.33 18.76
CA GLY A 283 -3.91 3.09 18.32
C GLY A 283 -5.37 2.97 18.75
N MET A 284 -6.01 1.92 18.27
CA MET A 284 -7.37 1.57 18.65
C MET A 284 -7.44 1.25 20.15
N PRO A 285 -8.47 1.72 20.87
CA PRO A 285 -8.62 1.41 22.29
C PRO A 285 -8.69 -0.10 22.55
N ASP A 286 -8.12 -0.54 23.67
CA ASP A 286 -8.21 -1.93 24.11
C ASP A 286 -9.67 -2.37 24.20
N GLY A 287 -9.96 -3.55 23.68
CA GLY A 287 -11.31 -4.10 23.69
C GLY A 287 -12.29 -3.43 22.68
N PHE A 288 -11.81 -2.59 21.78
CA PHE A 288 -12.65 -2.03 20.72
C PHE A 288 -13.30 -3.16 19.91
N PRO A 289 -14.65 -3.17 19.75
CA PRO A 289 -15.39 -4.27 19.14
C PRO A 289 -15.27 -4.22 17.61
N LEU A 290 -14.04 -4.38 17.10
CA LEU A 290 -13.75 -4.37 15.66
C LEU A 290 -14.36 -5.59 14.99
N GLY A 291 -15.01 -5.36 13.84
CA GLY A 291 -15.43 -6.38 12.90
C GLY A 291 -15.04 -6.04 11.48
N ILE A 292 -15.06 -7.03 10.61
CA ILE A 292 -14.84 -6.90 9.17
C ILE A 292 -16.10 -7.42 8.46
N MET A 293 -16.71 -6.58 7.64
CA MET A 293 -17.79 -7.01 6.75
C MET A 293 -17.39 -6.86 5.28
N GLN A 294 -18.06 -7.60 4.43
CA GLN A 294 -17.98 -7.38 2.98
C GLN A 294 -18.69 -6.06 2.63
N PHE A 295 -18.21 -5.36 1.60
CA PHE A 295 -19.01 -4.28 1.02
C PHE A 295 -20.36 -4.80 0.56
N PRO A 296 -21.38 -3.95 0.50
CA PRO A 296 -22.75 -4.37 0.18
C PRO A 296 -22.81 -5.18 -1.12
N ALA A 297 -23.64 -6.22 -1.11
CA ALA A 297 -24.00 -6.91 -2.34
C ALA A 297 -24.83 -5.97 -3.22
N MET A 298 -24.37 -5.75 -4.45
CA MET A 298 -25.05 -4.88 -5.40
C MET A 298 -26.17 -5.64 -6.13
N ASP A 299 -27.34 -5.02 -6.25
CA ASP A 299 -28.48 -5.61 -6.96
C ASP A 299 -28.11 -5.89 -8.42
N GLY A 300 -28.32 -7.11 -8.89
CA GLY A 300 -27.90 -7.56 -10.22
C GLY A 300 -26.37 -7.53 -10.42
N GLY A 301 -25.59 -7.51 -9.34
CA GLY A 301 -24.13 -7.52 -9.39
C GLY A 301 -23.56 -8.84 -9.89
N GLN A 302 -22.48 -8.76 -10.67
CA GLN A 302 -21.85 -9.91 -11.31
C GLN A 302 -20.88 -10.66 -10.38
N CYS A 303 -20.38 -9.98 -9.34
CA CYS A 303 -19.40 -10.56 -8.42
C CYS A 303 -19.59 -10.01 -6.99
N PRO A 304 -20.54 -10.53 -6.20
CA PRO A 304 -20.82 -10.01 -4.87
C PRO A 304 -19.64 -10.09 -3.90
N THR A 305 -18.72 -11.06 -4.10
CA THR A 305 -17.54 -11.26 -3.26
C THR A 305 -16.23 -10.73 -3.86
N CYS A 306 -16.28 -10.00 -4.99
CA CYS A 306 -15.09 -9.39 -5.54
C CYS A 306 -14.49 -8.35 -4.57
N LYS A 307 -13.17 -8.27 -4.53
CA LYS A 307 -12.42 -7.38 -3.66
C LYS A 307 -11.13 -6.90 -4.32
N THR A 308 -10.77 -5.66 -4.07
CA THR A 308 -9.47 -5.13 -4.50
C THR A 308 -8.34 -5.73 -3.66
N LEU A 309 -7.29 -6.21 -4.35
CA LEU A 309 -5.98 -6.54 -3.77
C LEU A 309 -4.92 -5.71 -4.51
N ALA A 310 -4.13 -4.94 -3.78
CA ALA A 310 -3.17 -4.04 -4.40
C ALA A 310 -1.81 -4.07 -3.70
N VAL A 311 -0.77 -3.74 -4.47
CA VAL A 311 0.57 -3.44 -3.97
C VAL A 311 0.60 -1.97 -3.52
N ALA A 312 1.20 -1.72 -2.37
CA ALA A 312 1.45 -0.39 -1.86
C ALA A 312 2.97 -0.15 -1.73
N GLY A 313 3.45 0.03 -0.51
CA GLY A 313 4.84 0.32 -0.21
C GLY A 313 5.81 -0.69 -0.79
N SER A 314 6.68 -0.20 -1.63
CA SER A 314 7.69 -0.98 -2.32
C SER A 314 9.04 -0.27 -2.24
N PHE A 315 10.12 -1.00 -2.45
CA PHE A 315 11.44 -0.40 -2.60
C PHE A 315 11.93 -0.52 -4.03
N VAL A 316 12.45 0.58 -4.55
CA VAL A 316 12.97 0.69 -5.92
C VAL A 316 14.43 1.13 -5.90
N ILE A 317 15.17 0.83 -6.97
CA ILE A 317 16.58 1.22 -7.14
C ILE A 317 16.64 2.39 -8.12
N TYR A 318 17.43 3.40 -7.82
CA TYR A 318 17.67 4.54 -8.72
C TYR A 318 18.53 4.13 -9.91
N ALA A 319 18.02 4.30 -11.13
CA ALA A 319 18.69 3.87 -12.37
C ALA A 319 20.06 4.55 -12.61
N ARG A 320 20.25 5.77 -12.12
CA ARG A 320 21.50 6.53 -12.28
C ARG A 320 22.40 6.46 -11.04
N GLY A 321 22.01 5.65 -10.02
CA GLY A 321 22.83 5.38 -8.85
C GLY A 321 24.14 4.70 -9.23
N LYS A 322 25.22 5.01 -8.50
CA LYS A 322 26.55 4.44 -8.75
C LYS A 322 26.75 3.07 -8.08
N ASN A 323 25.99 2.80 -7.03
CA ASN A 323 26.17 1.64 -6.14
C ASN A 323 25.06 0.59 -6.31
N LYS A 324 24.68 0.31 -7.56
CA LYS A 324 23.54 -0.58 -7.88
C LYS A 324 23.71 -2.00 -7.34
N ASP A 325 24.93 -2.53 -7.31
CA ASP A 325 25.20 -3.88 -6.79
C ASP A 325 24.89 -3.97 -5.29
N CYS A 326 25.29 -2.96 -4.49
CA CYS A 326 24.93 -2.89 -3.08
C CYS A 326 23.42 -2.67 -2.87
N ALA A 327 22.80 -1.81 -3.70
CA ALA A 327 21.36 -1.59 -3.67
C ALA A 327 20.58 -2.87 -4.03
N GLY A 328 21.00 -3.56 -5.08
CA GLY A 328 20.43 -4.84 -5.50
C GLY A 328 20.60 -5.94 -4.45
N ALA A 329 21.80 -6.05 -3.85
CA ALA A 329 22.08 -7.00 -2.77
C ALA A 329 21.21 -6.76 -1.53
N LEU A 330 20.95 -5.48 -1.19
CA LEU A 330 20.02 -5.13 -0.11
C LEU A 330 18.61 -5.61 -0.43
N LEU A 331 18.07 -5.31 -1.62
CA LEU A 331 16.72 -5.77 -2.01
C LEU A 331 16.65 -7.31 -2.09
N ALA A 332 17.67 -7.98 -2.61
CA ALA A 332 17.76 -9.44 -2.61
C ALA A 332 17.69 -10.02 -1.20
N SER A 333 18.39 -9.41 -0.24
CA SER A 333 18.37 -9.83 1.17
C SER A 333 16.99 -9.67 1.81
N MET A 334 16.19 -8.70 1.35
CA MET A 334 14.81 -8.47 1.81
C MET A 334 13.83 -9.46 1.17
N ALA A 335 14.08 -9.89 -0.07
CA ALA A 335 13.19 -10.72 -0.88
C ALA A 335 13.29 -12.21 -0.50
N THR A 336 12.86 -12.57 0.69
CA THR A 336 12.84 -13.95 1.18
C THR A 336 11.48 -14.34 1.75
N VAL A 337 11.14 -15.63 1.71
CA VAL A 337 9.91 -16.17 2.33
C VAL A 337 9.87 -15.88 3.84
N ASP A 338 11.01 -15.99 4.52
CA ASP A 338 11.11 -15.67 5.96
C ASP A 338 10.78 -14.19 6.24
N ASN A 339 11.28 -13.29 5.40
CA ASN A 339 11.00 -11.85 5.56
C ASN A 339 9.54 -11.50 5.22
N GLY A 340 8.93 -12.16 4.25
CA GLY A 340 7.50 -12.03 3.97
C GLY A 340 6.67 -12.53 5.15
N THR A 341 7.03 -13.68 5.73
CA THR A 341 6.37 -14.22 6.93
C THR A 341 6.51 -13.26 8.12
N LYS A 342 7.71 -12.73 8.37
CA LYS A 342 7.96 -11.74 9.42
C LYS A 342 7.20 -10.42 9.19
N TRP A 343 7.02 -10.00 7.94
CA TRP A 343 6.18 -8.84 7.65
C TRP A 343 4.75 -9.09 8.10
N MET A 344 4.14 -10.20 7.70
CA MET A 344 2.77 -10.54 8.10
C MET A 344 2.62 -10.70 9.61
N GLU A 345 3.61 -11.29 10.28
CA GLU A 345 3.61 -11.49 11.73
C GLU A 345 3.71 -10.17 12.49
N GLN A 346 4.66 -9.31 12.13
CA GLN A 346 5.02 -8.09 12.88
C GLN A 346 4.15 -6.89 12.50
N VAL A 347 3.80 -6.78 11.22
CA VAL A 347 3.04 -5.63 10.70
C VAL A 347 1.54 -5.92 10.62
N SER A 348 1.16 -7.19 10.68
CA SER A 348 -0.24 -7.62 10.56
C SER A 348 -0.89 -7.21 9.23
N LEU A 349 -0.14 -7.32 8.13
CA LEU A 349 -0.52 -6.83 6.81
C LEU A 349 -0.05 -7.79 5.72
N GLN A 350 -0.78 -7.85 4.61
CA GLN A 350 -0.37 -8.62 3.43
C GLN A 350 0.94 -8.06 2.84
N THR A 351 1.62 -8.91 2.09
CA THR A 351 2.87 -8.57 1.40
C THR A 351 2.88 -9.13 -0.01
N GLY A 352 3.59 -8.48 -0.91
CA GLY A 352 3.88 -9.03 -2.23
C GLY A 352 5.09 -9.98 -2.26
N LEU A 353 5.72 -10.22 -1.11
CA LEU A 353 6.71 -11.27 -0.93
C LEU A 353 5.99 -12.61 -0.66
N LYS A 354 6.53 -13.72 -1.13
CA LYS A 354 6.06 -15.03 -0.69
C LYS A 354 6.27 -15.18 0.81
N SER A 355 5.32 -15.80 1.49
CA SER A 355 5.30 -16.02 2.93
C SER A 355 4.90 -17.44 3.26
N ASP A 356 5.12 -17.86 4.50
CA ASP A 356 4.66 -19.13 5.06
C ASP A 356 3.60 -18.85 6.15
N PRO A 357 2.30 -18.88 5.82
CA PRO A 357 1.23 -18.59 6.77
C PRO A 357 1.21 -19.50 7.99
N SER A 358 1.75 -20.72 7.87
CA SER A 358 1.79 -21.69 8.97
C SER A 358 2.72 -21.28 10.12
N LYS A 359 3.61 -20.34 9.88
CA LYS A 359 4.60 -19.84 10.84
C LYS A 359 4.22 -18.51 11.48
N ILE A 360 3.13 -17.89 11.03
CA ILE A 360 2.71 -16.58 11.55
C ILE A 360 2.16 -16.75 12.98
N LYS A 361 2.78 -16.08 13.94
CA LYS A 361 2.33 -15.97 15.32
C LYS A 361 1.91 -14.52 15.57
N SER A 362 0.65 -14.20 15.43
CA SER A 362 0.14 -12.83 15.61
C SER A 362 -0.42 -12.63 17.01
N SER A 363 -0.16 -11.46 17.60
CA SER A 363 -0.87 -10.98 18.79
C SER A 363 -2.33 -10.60 18.51
N HIS A 364 -2.73 -10.58 17.22
CA HIS A 364 -4.07 -10.21 16.76
C HIS A 364 -4.75 -11.38 16.04
N GLU A 365 -4.71 -12.58 16.63
CA GLU A 365 -5.27 -13.81 16.04
C GLU A 365 -6.74 -13.67 15.65
N ASP A 366 -7.56 -13.02 16.47
CA ASP A 366 -8.98 -12.81 16.21
C ASP A 366 -9.22 -11.99 14.95
N TYR A 367 -8.43 -10.93 14.74
CA TYR A 367 -8.48 -10.13 13.54
C TYR A 367 -8.12 -10.95 12.30
N PHE A 368 -7.01 -11.72 12.37
CA PHE A 368 -6.59 -12.53 11.23
C PHE A 368 -7.57 -13.65 10.93
N ARG A 369 -8.15 -14.27 11.96
CA ARG A 369 -9.20 -15.28 11.78
C ARG A 369 -10.40 -14.68 11.06
N GLU A 370 -10.85 -13.49 11.47
CA GLU A 370 -11.96 -12.80 10.82
C GLU A 370 -11.60 -12.36 9.39
N LEU A 371 -10.44 -11.77 9.18
CA LEU A 371 -9.94 -11.36 7.85
C LEU A 371 -9.85 -12.56 6.90
N ASN A 372 -9.26 -13.67 7.34
CA ASN A 372 -9.16 -14.89 6.54
C ASN A 372 -10.53 -15.48 6.21
N ALA A 373 -11.46 -15.47 7.16
CA ALA A 373 -12.83 -15.92 6.92
C ALA A 373 -13.55 -15.05 5.87
N ARG A 374 -13.30 -13.72 5.87
CA ARG A 374 -13.86 -12.79 4.86
C ARG A 374 -13.22 -12.91 3.49
N ASN A 375 -11.99 -13.43 3.43
CA ASN A 375 -11.21 -13.54 2.20
C ASN A 375 -11.19 -14.97 1.60
N LYS A 376 -11.84 -15.94 2.24
CA LYS A 376 -11.78 -17.35 1.83
C LYS A 376 -12.30 -17.62 0.41
N ASP A 377 -13.42 -16.98 0.04
CA ASP A 377 -14.12 -17.22 -1.23
C ASP A 377 -14.17 -15.93 -2.09
N VAL A 378 -13.15 -15.10 -1.97
CA VAL A 378 -13.06 -13.80 -2.65
C VAL A 378 -12.42 -13.98 -4.03
N THR A 379 -13.01 -13.33 -5.03
CA THR A 379 -12.35 -13.10 -6.31
C THR A 379 -11.63 -11.76 -6.26
N TYR A 380 -10.30 -11.79 -6.38
CA TYR A 380 -9.51 -10.58 -6.34
C TYR A 380 -9.45 -9.87 -7.69
N PHE A 381 -9.59 -8.54 -7.64
CA PHE A 381 -9.16 -7.64 -8.70
C PHE A 381 -7.82 -7.02 -8.28
N PHE A 382 -6.80 -7.15 -9.13
CA PHE A 382 -5.44 -6.71 -8.81
C PHE A 382 -5.20 -5.26 -9.23
N GLY A 383 -4.87 -4.43 -8.26
CA GLY A 383 -4.57 -3.02 -8.46
C GLY A 383 -5.74 -2.07 -8.17
N THR A 384 -5.43 -0.80 -8.14
CA THR A 384 -6.38 0.30 -7.92
C THR A 384 -6.64 1.05 -9.23
N PRO A 385 -7.69 1.87 -9.31
CA PRO A 385 -7.95 2.69 -10.50
C PRO A 385 -6.74 3.49 -10.99
N LEU A 386 -5.95 4.07 -10.09
CA LEU A 386 -4.77 4.88 -10.44
C LEU A 386 -3.69 4.09 -11.19
N LEU A 387 -3.65 2.77 -11.01
CA LEU A 387 -2.70 1.91 -11.73
C LEU A 387 -3.03 1.78 -13.23
N TYR A 388 -4.30 1.93 -13.58
CA TYR A 388 -4.80 1.75 -14.94
C TYR A 388 -4.93 3.06 -15.71
N TYR A 389 -5.15 4.17 -15.03
CA TYR A 389 -5.49 5.44 -15.66
C TYR A 389 -4.27 6.16 -16.25
N ARG A 390 -4.42 6.69 -17.47
CA ARG A 390 -3.47 7.64 -18.04
C ARG A 390 -3.54 8.96 -17.26
N ALA A 391 -2.49 9.77 -17.33
CA ALA A 391 -2.30 10.99 -16.51
C ALA A 391 -3.54 11.90 -16.43
N LYS A 392 -4.17 12.25 -17.55
CA LYS A 392 -5.39 13.09 -17.58
C LYS A 392 -6.56 12.41 -16.88
N CYS A 393 -6.73 11.10 -17.11
CA CYS A 393 -7.79 10.31 -16.47
C CYS A 393 -7.53 10.20 -14.95
N ALA A 394 -6.30 9.92 -14.53
CA ALA A 394 -5.92 9.82 -13.13
C ALA A 394 -6.15 11.14 -12.37
N GLU A 395 -5.83 12.28 -12.99
CA GLU A 395 -6.10 13.61 -12.43
C GLU A 395 -7.61 13.85 -12.26
N THR A 396 -8.39 13.60 -13.33
CA THR A 396 -9.85 13.78 -13.30
C THR A 396 -10.49 12.84 -12.28
N TYR A 397 -10.06 11.58 -12.23
CA TYR A 397 -10.50 10.61 -11.23
C TYR A 397 -10.28 11.12 -9.80
N THR A 398 -9.08 11.63 -9.52
CA THR A 398 -8.74 12.15 -8.20
C THR A 398 -9.63 13.33 -7.81
N GLN A 399 -9.85 14.27 -8.73
CA GLN A 399 -10.66 15.46 -8.47
C GLN A 399 -12.16 15.15 -8.40
N VAL A 400 -12.65 14.28 -9.27
CA VAL A 400 -14.07 13.98 -9.39
C VAL A 400 -14.48 12.86 -8.45
N MET A 401 -13.92 11.65 -8.63
CA MET A 401 -14.43 10.45 -7.97
C MET A 401 -13.91 10.26 -6.55
N ASN A 402 -12.72 10.77 -6.25
CA ASN A 402 -12.18 10.69 -4.88
C ASN A 402 -12.49 11.93 -4.04
N ASN A 403 -12.96 13.04 -4.65
CA ASN A 403 -13.20 14.29 -3.92
C ASN A 403 -14.61 14.85 -4.15
N ALA A 404 -14.90 15.41 -5.32
CA ALA A 404 -16.14 16.14 -5.55
C ALA A 404 -17.40 15.28 -5.45
N PHE A 405 -17.36 14.04 -5.95
CA PHE A 405 -18.49 13.13 -5.94
C PHE A 405 -18.84 12.64 -4.51
N PRO A 406 -17.89 12.10 -3.71
CA PRO A 406 -18.19 11.71 -2.34
C PRO A 406 -18.47 12.89 -1.41
N ALA A 407 -17.99 14.11 -1.74
CA ALA A 407 -18.38 15.33 -1.04
C ALA A 407 -19.79 15.84 -1.40
N GLY A 408 -20.50 15.20 -2.34
CA GLY A 408 -21.82 15.59 -2.79
C GLY A 408 -21.87 16.85 -3.70
N LEU A 409 -20.71 17.32 -4.16
CA LEU A 409 -20.54 18.58 -4.90
C LEU A 409 -20.81 18.46 -6.41
N ILE A 410 -21.01 17.28 -6.93
CA ILE A 410 -21.23 17.03 -8.36
C ILE A 410 -22.34 16.00 -8.55
N SER A 411 -23.13 16.17 -9.62
CA SER A 411 -24.17 15.20 -9.99
C SER A 411 -23.58 13.93 -10.59
N VAL A 412 -24.34 12.82 -10.57
CA VAL A 412 -23.96 11.56 -11.23
C VAL A 412 -23.69 11.81 -12.72
N LYS A 413 -24.57 12.55 -13.39
CA LYS A 413 -24.44 12.89 -14.81
C LYS A 413 -23.14 13.64 -15.10
N ASP A 414 -22.87 14.72 -14.37
CA ASP A 414 -21.69 15.54 -14.62
C ASP A 414 -20.39 14.79 -14.28
N ALA A 415 -20.41 13.97 -13.23
CA ALA A 415 -19.29 13.13 -12.87
C ALA A 415 -18.97 12.11 -13.97
N ALA A 416 -19.99 11.40 -14.48
CA ALA A 416 -19.84 10.44 -15.57
C ALA A 416 -19.34 11.13 -16.86
N GLU A 417 -19.86 12.29 -17.21
CA GLU A 417 -19.43 13.07 -18.38
C GLU A 417 -17.95 13.48 -18.29
N ARG A 418 -17.52 13.98 -17.14
CA ARG A 418 -16.12 14.37 -16.92
C ARG A 418 -15.18 13.17 -16.99
N MET A 419 -15.58 12.03 -16.39
CA MET A 419 -14.79 10.83 -16.45
C MET A 419 -14.67 10.30 -17.88
N ASP A 420 -15.77 10.22 -18.62
CA ASP A 420 -15.72 9.79 -20.02
C ASP A 420 -14.84 10.70 -20.88
N ALA A 421 -14.98 12.01 -20.75
CA ALA A 421 -14.16 12.99 -21.48
C ALA A 421 -12.65 12.85 -21.21
N ALA A 422 -12.28 12.37 -20.02
CA ALA A 422 -10.88 12.19 -19.64
C ALA A 422 -10.34 10.78 -19.89
N CYS A 423 -11.17 9.76 -19.74
CA CYS A 423 -10.76 8.36 -19.62
C CYS A 423 -11.17 7.48 -20.81
N LEU A 424 -12.36 7.71 -21.41
CA LEU A 424 -12.87 6.84 -22.47
C LEU A 424 -11.94 6.87 -23.69
N LYS A 425 -11.61 5.70 -24.21
CA LYS A 425 -10.88 5.56 -25.46
C LYS A 425 -11.81 5.88 -26.64
N SER A 426 -11.36 6.71 -27.54
CA SER A 426 -12.03 7.02 -28.82
C SER A 426 -12.00 5.83 -29.76
#